data_c5f8b934725a20232f8d9b241fca380e
#
_entry.id   c5f8b934725a20232f8d9b241fca380e
#
_cell.length_a   1.000
_cell.length_b   1.000
_cell.length_c   1.000
_cell.angle_alpha   90.00
_cell.angle_beta   90.00
_cell.angle_gamma   90.00
#
_symmetry.space_group_name_H-M   'P 1'
#
loop_
_entity.id
_entity.type
_entity.pdbx_description
1 polymer ?
#
loop_
_entity_poly.entity_id
_entity_poly.type
_entity_poly.pdbx_seq_one_letter_code
_entity_poly.pdbx_strand_id
1 'polypeptide(L)'
;MKSSPIRMVSRLLLAALAVCWVLPSQAAQQVRVGAAHFPPYTVRPESGADTGLLPQLVEALNQLQTDYQFVLVPTSIPRRFNDFKEGRVDMAIFENPDWGWKDIAHTLVDMGLEDAEIFVAQKQPGRDENYFKDLKGKRLALYSGYHYEFASFNADPKYLADTYKATLTYSHDSNLLMVLRGRADIALVTRSYLSDYLLRNEKVGEQLLVSQRIDQVYHHYALIRPQAPITGEAFSKLLQGLRNNGQMLKIFDPYKIALVPVGKP
;
A
#
# COMPACT_ATOMS: atom_id res chain seq x y z
N MET A 1 43.79 11.72 62.29
CA MET A 1 42.83 12.55 61.53
C MET A 1 41.52 11.77 61.47
N LYS A 2 40.49 12.11 62.26
CA LYS A 2 39.18 11.45 62.29
C LYS A 2 38.29 12.09 61.19
N SER A 3 37.93 11.33 60.17
CA SER A 3 36.98 11.77 59.15
C SER A 3 35.61 11.95 59.75
N SER A 4 35.04 13.14 59.62
CA SER A 4 33.70 13.52 60.16
C SER A 4 32.60 12.65 59.55
N PRO A 5 31.71 12.04 60.39
CA PRO A 5 30.63 11.15 59.93
C PRO A 5 29.66 11.86 58.92
N ILE A 6 29.57 13.17 59.00
CA ILE A 6 28.68 14.00 58.10
C ILE A 6 29.13 13.92 56.62
N ARG A 7 30.47 13.84 56.34
CA ARG A 7 30.98 13.74 54.98
C ARG A 7 30.74 12.36 54.36
N MET A 8 30.61 11.31 55.17
CA MET A 8 30.34 9.97 54.71
C MET A 8 28.87 9.76 54.33
N VAL A 9 27.94 10.35 55.10
CA VAL A 9 26.48 10.34 54.80
C VAL A 9 26.17 11.12 53.53
N SER A 10 26.79 12.29 53.34
CA SER A 10 26.58 13.08 52.10
C SER A 10 27.07 12.38 50.81
N ARG A 11 28.16 11.59 50.90
CA ARG A 11 28.68 10.81 49.75
C ARG A 11 27.81 9.63 49.43
N LEU A 12 27.19 8.97 50.41
CA LEU A 12 26.24 7.88 50.24
C LEU A 12 24.90 8.39 49.65
N LEU A 13 24.41 9.55 50.03
CA LEU A 13 23.23 10.16 49.47
C LEU A 13 23.42 10.61 47.98
N LEU A 14 24.61 11.15 47.66
CA LEU A 14 24.95 11.50 46.27
C LEU A 14 25.09 10.27 45.35
N ALA A 15 25.62 9.15 45.84
CA ALA A 15 25.72 7.88 45.13
C ALA A 15 24.34 7.25 44.92
N ALA A 16 23.42 7.35 45.87
CA ALA A 16 22.04 6.86 45.75
C ALA A 16 21.20 7.67 44.74
N LEU A 17 21.41 8.99 44.63
CA LEU A 17 20.75 9.84 43.62
C LEU A 17 21.25 9.56 42.18
N ALA A 18 22.51 9.11 42.01
CA ALA A 18 23.07 8.80 40.69
C ALA A 18 22.54 7.49 40.07
N VAL A 19 22.04 6.56 40.90
CA VAL A 19 21.53 5.25 40.43
C VAL A 19 20.09 5.34 39.90
N CYS A 20 19.33 6.37 40.22
CA CYS A 20 17.93 6.48 39.85
C CYS A 20 17.67 6.99 38.37
N TRP A 21 18.70 7.24 37.54
CA TRP A 21 18.54 7.88 36.25
C TRP A 21 18.87 7.01 35.02
N VAL A 22 19.10 5.74 35.20
CA VAL A 22 19.25 4.80 34.07
C VAL A 22 17.95 4.02 33.90
N LEU A 23 16.87 4.72 33.53
CA LEU A 23 15.76 4.03 32.88
C LEU A 23 16.28 3.59 31.52
N PRO A 24 16.24 2.28 31.19
CA PRO A 24 16.57 1.84 29.85
C PRO A 24 15.57 2.53 28.89
N SER A 25 16.02 3.50 28.15
CA SER A 25 15.27 3.99 26.99
C SER A 25 15.22 2.79 26.02
N GLN A 26 14.11 2.10 26.03
CA GLN A 26 13.88 1.03 25.05
C GLN A 26 13.76 1.73 23.70
N ALA A 27 14.81 1.63 22.89
CA ALA A 27 14.77 2.17 21.53
C ALA A 27 13.62 1.50 20.77
N ALA A 28 12.84 2.30 20.05
CA ALA A 28 11.75 1.79 19.23
C ALA A 28 12.24 0.68 18.29
N GLN A 29 11.49 -0.41 18.20
CA GLN A 29 11.82 -1.50 17.29
C GLN A 29 11.58 -1.08 15.86
N GLN A 30 12.60 -1.13 15.01
CA GLN A 30 12.46 -0.78 13.62
C GLN A 30 11.69 -1.86 12.86
N VAL A 31 10.63 -1.43 12.15
CA VAL A 31 9.81 -2.28 11.27
C VAL A 31 9.97 -1.78 9.84
N ARG A 32 10.56 -2.60 8.98
CA ARG A 32 10.86 -2.27 7.58
C ARG A 32 9.68 -2.62 6.70
N VAL A 33 9.08 -1.60 6.07
CA VAL A 33 7.91 -1.71 5.20
C VAL A 33 8.34 -1.62 3.74
N GLY A 34 8.05 -2.63 2.94
CA GLY A 34 8.35 -2.64 1.51
C GLY A 34 7.55 -1.58 0.77
N ALA A 35 8.23 -0.74 -0.02
CA ALA A 35 7.64 0.33 -0.80
C ALA A 35 7.97 0.15 -2.28
N ALA A 36 7.01 -0.35 -3.06
CA ALA A 36 7.10 -0.46 -4.52
C ALA A 36 6.32 0.69 -5.18
N HIS A 37 6.80 1.19 -6.33
CA HIS A 37 6.06 2.20 -7.08
C HIS A 37 4.69 1.66 -7.53
N PHE A 38 3.63 2.19 -6.95
CA PHE A 38 2.25 1.75 -7.11
C PHE A 38 1.29 2.89 -6.77
N PRO A 39 1.12 3.89 -7.64
CA PRO A 39 0.24 5.04 -7.37
C PRO A 39 -1.24 4.62 -7.28
N PRO A 40 -2.03 5.23 -6.36
CA PRO A 40 -1.66 6.32 -5.46
C PRO A 40 -1.03 5.85 -4.13
N TYR A 41 -0.82 4.55 -3.94
CA TYR A 41 -0.35 3.99 -2.68
C TYR A 41 1.09 4.41 -2.36
N THR A 42 1.98 4.28 -3.35
CA THR A 42 3.40 4.65 -3.21
C THR A 42 3.89 5.25 -4.52
N VAL A 43 4.49 6.44 -4.46
CA VAL A 43 4.96 7.15 -5.65
C VAL A 43 6.48 7.32 -5.58
N ARG A 44 7.20 6.66 -6.49
CA ARG A 44 8.66 6.76 -6.68
C ARG A 44 9.46 6.68 -5.36
N PRO A 45 9.31 5.61 -4.58
CA PRO A 45 9.98 5.48 -3.28
C PRO A 45 11.51 5.54 -3.39
N GLU A 46 12.07 5.16 -4.56
CA GLU A 46 13.49 5.22 -4.85
C GLU A 46 14.06 6.64 -4.93
N SER A 47 13.23 7.63 -5.17
CA SER A 47 13.64 9.05 -5.24
C SER A 47 13.60 9.76 -3.89
N GLY A 48 13.24 9.05 -2.82
CA GLY A 48 13.02 9.65 -1.50
C GLY A 48 11.81 10.58 -1.45
N ALA A 49 10.97 10.56 -2.49
CA ALA A 49 9.71 11.27 -2.49
C ALA A 49 8.71 10.47 -1.64
N ASP A 50 8.53 10.88 -0.39
CA ASP A 50 7.58 10.29 0.56
C ASP A 50 6.15 10.72 0.21
N THR A 51 5.72 10.39 -1.00
CA THR A 51 4.39 10.73 -1.51
C THR A 51 3.56 9.48 -1.75
N GLY A 52 2.26 9.60 -1.47
CA GLY A 52 1.30 8.50 -1.58
C GLY A 52 0.66 8.12 -0.24
N LEU A 53 -0.17 7.11 -0.28
CA LEU A 53 -0.93 6.63 0.88
C LEU A 53 -0.06 5.88 1.89
N LEU A 54 0.94 5.12 1.40
CA LEU A 54 1.83 4.35 2.28
C LEU A 54 2.69 5.25 3.17
N PRO A 55 3.36 6.30 2.68
CA PRO A 55 4.05 7.26 3.53
C PRO A 55 3.14 7.91 4.57
N GLN A 56 1.93 8.33 4.19
CA GLN A 56 0.97 8.92 5.13
C GLN A 56 0.55 7.94 6.22
N LEU A 57 0.30 6.67 5.87
CA LEU A 57 -0.03 5.62 6.82
C LEU A 57 1.14 5.37 7.79
N VAL A 58 2.37 5.26 7.27
CA VAL A 58 3.59 5.05 8.07
C VAL A 58 3.82 6.22 9.03
N GLU A 59 3.64 7.45 8.57
CA GLU A 59 3.72 8.63 9.44
C GLU A 59 2.67 8.58 10.56
N ALA A 60 1.42 8.27 10.23
CA ALA A 60 0.33 8.14 11.21
C ALA A 60 0.60 7.03 12.24
N LEU A 61 1.16 5.87 11.81
CA LEU A 61 1.56 4.78 12.69
C LEU A 61 2.69 5.22 13.65
N ASN A 62 3.69 5.94 13.15
CA ASN A 62 4.81 6.43 13.96
C ASN A 62 4.35 7.52 14.95
N GLN A 63 3.37 8.34 14.59
CA GLN A 63 2.80 9.36 15.50
C GLN A 63 1.89 8.77 16.58
N LEU A 64 1.29 7.58 16.33
CA LEU A 64 0.32 6.96 17.23
C LEU A 64 0.98 6.35 18.48
N GLN A 65 2.22 5.90 18.39
CA GLN A 65 2.93 5.12 19.41
C GLN A 65 4.45 5.31 19.32
N THR A 66 5.20 4.79 20.31
CA THR A 66 6.66 4.90 20.43
C THR A 66 7.39 3.55 20.49
N ASP A 67 6.67 2.41 20.50
CA ASP A 67 7.25 1.09 20.62
C ASP A 67 7.92 0.61 19.33
N TYR A 68 7.39 1.08 18.19
CA TYR A 68 7.85 0.74 16.84
C TYR A 68 8.22 1.98 16.04
N GLN A 69 9.25 1.86 15.21
CA GLN A 69 9.62 2.82 14.19
C GLN A 69 9.44 2.19 12.81
N PHE A 70 8.35 2.50 12.14
CA PHE A 70 8.11 2.06 10.77
C PHE A 70 8.95 2.87 9.79
N VAL A 71 9.68 2.18 8.90
CA VAL A 71 10.55 2.80 7.90
C VAL A 71 10.26 2.21 6.52
N LEU A 72 10.22 3.05 5.49
CA LEU A 72 10.02 2.61 4.12
C LEU A 72 11.32 2.07 3.53
N VAL A 73 11.25 0.91 2.89
CA VAL A 73 12.37 0.28 2.18
C VAL A 73 12.00 0.17 0.70
N PRO A 74 12.64 0.93 -0.19
CA PRO A 74 12.36 0.87 -1.62
C PRO A 74 12.56 -0.53 -2.21
N THR A 75 11.58 -0.97 -2.97
CA THR A 75 11.59 -2.23 -3.73
C THR A 75 10.89 -2.02 -5.08
N SER A 76 10.61 -3.11 -5.79
CA SER A 76 9.79 -3.10 -7.00
C SER A 76 8.75 -4.21 -6.96
N ILE A 77 7.70 -4.11 -7.77
CA ILE A 77 6.63 -5.11 -7.84
C ILE A 77 7.18 -6.53 -8.01
N PRO A 78 8.11 -6.83 -8.94
CA PRO A 78 8.66 -8.18 -9.06
C PRO A 78 9.63 -8.57 -7.94
N ARG A 79 10.35 -7.62 -7.32
CA ARG A 79 11.34 -7.92 -6.29
C ARG A 79 10.76 -8.07 -4.90
N ARG A 80 9.56 -7.52 -4.63
CA ARG A 80 8.97 -7.47 -3.28
C ARG A 80 8.86 -8.84 -2.60
N PHE A 81 8.63 -9.89 -3.38
CA PHE A 81 8.55 -11.27 -2.88
C PHE A 81 9.88 -11.77 -2.33
N ASN A 82 10.97 -11.53 -3.07
CA ASN A 82 12.31 -11.93 -2.62
C ASN A 82 12.78 -11.08 -1.46
N ASP A 83 12.59 -9.76 -1.52
CA ASP A 83 12.93 -8.84 -0.43
C ASP A 83 12.22 -9.23 0.89
N PHE A 84 10.97 -9.73 0.78
CA PHE A 84 10.21 -10.24 1.92
C PHE A 84 10.77 -11.59 2.42
N LYS A 85 10.98 -12.57 1.54
CA LYS A 85 11.52 -13.89 1.90
C LYS A 85 12.90 -13.81 2.54
N GLU A 86 13.77 -12.96 2.00
CA GLU A 86 15.14 -12.76 2.46
C GLU A 86 15.24 -11.87 3.72
N GLY A 87 14.11 -11.32 4.18
CA GLY A 87 14.07 -10.47 5.38
C GLY A 87 14.67 -9.08 5.18
N ARG A 88 14.75 -8.60 3.95
CA ARG A 88 15.10 -7.19 3.66
C ARG A 88 13.98 -6.25 4.11
N VAL A 89 12.73 -6.70 4.00
CA VAL A 89 11.54 -6.05 4.53
C VAL A 89 10.84 -6.97 5.53
N ASP A 90 10.15 -6.40 6.50
CA ASP A 90 9.42 -7.11 7.54
C ASP A 90 7.92 -7.19 7.23
N MET A 91 7.43 -6.22 6.44
CA MET A 91 6.03 -6.10 6.06
C MET A 91 5.87 -5.70 4.61
N ALA A 92 4.79 -6.20 3.98
CA ALA A 92 4.25 -5.69 2.73
C ALA A 92 2.81 -5.21 3.01
N ILE A 93 2.51 -3.96 2.70
CA ILE A 93 1.22 -3.30 2.97
C ILE A 93 0.51 -3.01 1.65
N PHE A 94 -0.83 -3.02 1.65
CA PHE A 94 -1.70 -2.93 0.47
C PHE A 94 -1.54 -4.09 -0.50
N GLU A 95 -1.35 -5.28 0.03
CA GLU A 95 -1.26 -6.51 -0.74
C GLU A 95 -2.55 -7.34 -0.64
N ASN A 96 -2.65 -8.37 -1.50
CA ASN A 96 -3.68 -9.39 -1.42
C ASN A 96 -3.02 -10.77 -1.58
N PRO A 97 -3.42 -11.80 -0.81
CA PRO A 97 -2.84 -13.15 -0.89
C PRO A 97 -2.88 -13.74 -2.30
N ASP A 98 -3.90 -13.40 -3.10
CA ASP A 98 -4.09 -13.91 -4.46
C ASP A 98 -3.08 -13.31 -5.48
N TRP A 99 -2.33 -12.28 -5.09
CA TRP A 99 -1.34 -11.63 -5.94
C TRP A 99 0.06 -12.26 -5.85
N GLY A 100 0.10 -13.61 -5.78
CA GLY A 100 1.37 -14.38 -5.80
C GLY A 100 1.98 -14.63 -4.43
N TRP A 101 1.24 -14.42 -3.33
CA TRP A 101 1.74 -14.62 -1.97
C TRP A 101 1.45 -15.98 -1.36
N LYS A 102 0.65 -16.83 -2.02
CA LYS A 102 0.14 -18.10 -1.46
C LYS A 102 1.23 -19.04 -0.90
N ASP A 103 2.38 -19.09 -1.58
CA ASP A 103 3.49 -19.98 -1.21
C ASP A 103 4.57 -19.29 -0.36
N ILE A 104 4.31 -18.09 0.11
CA ILE A 104 5.22 -17.31 0.94
C ILE A 104 4.65 -17.24 2.35
N ALA A 105 5.38 -17.77 3.33
CA ALA A 105 4.96 -17.76 4.73
C ALA A 105 4.79 -16.34 5.26
N HIS A 106 3.60 -16.01 5.76
CA HIS A 106 3.28 -14.71 6.34
C HIS A 106 2.13 -14.80 7.34
N THR A 107 2.02 -13.80 8.20
CA THR A 107 0.79 -13.52 8.96
C THR A 107 -0.01 -12.48 8.18
N LEU A 108 -1.27 -12.79 7.91
CA LEU A 108 -2.20 -11.90 7.21
C LEU A 108 -2.93 -11.01 8.21
N VAL A 109 -2.98 -9.70 7.94
CA VAL A 109 -3.76 -8.73 8.71
C VAL A 109 -4.68 -7.98 7.78
N ASP A 110 -5.99 -8.13 7.97
CA ASP A 110 -6.99 -7.37 7.24
C ASP A 110 -6.92 -5.89 7.63
N MET A 111 -6.69 -5.02 6.66
CA MET A 111 -6.63 -3.58 6.89
C MET A 111 -8.01 -2.94 6.93
N GLY A 112 -9.07 -3.66 6.55
CA GLY A 112 -10.43 -3.14 6.39
C GLY A 112 -10.50 -2.01 5.37
N LEU A 113 -9.73 -2.12 4.31
CA LEU A 113 -9.70 -1.19 3.18
C LEU A 113 -10.07 -1.94 1.90
N GLU A 114 -10.91 -1.31 1.08
CA GLU A 114 -11.39 -1.88 -0.17
C GLU A 114 -11.18 -0.90 -1.33
N ASP A 115 -10.63 -1.42 -2.42
CA ASP A 115 -10.51 -0.71 -3.69
C ASP A 115 -10.98 -1.61 -4.84
N ALA A 116 -10.94 -1.12 -6.07
CA ALA A 116 -11.40 -1.86 -7.23
C ALA A 116 -10.58 -1.56 -8.48
N GLU A 117 -10.47 -2.55 -9.37
CA GLU A 117 -10.03 -2.35 -10.74
C GLU A 117 -11.24 -2.03 -11.63
N ILE A 118 -11.14 -0.95 -12.39
CA ILE A 118 -12.21 -0.45 -13.25
C ILE A 118 -11.74 -0.28 -14.70
N PHE A 119 -12.67 -0.46 -15.63
CA PHE A 119 -12.42 -0.27 -17.06
C PHE A 119 -12.65 1.18 -17.47
N VAL A 120 -11.75 1.70 -18.28
CA VAL A 120 -11.81 3.06 -18.82
C VAL A 120 -11.59 3.03 -20.33
N ALA A 121 -12.41 3.74 -21.08
CA ALA A 121 -12.29 3.91 -22.52
C ALA A 121 -12.35 5.39 -22.91
N GLN A 122 -11.94 5.73 -24.12
CA GLN A 122 -12.20 7.06 -24.67
C GLN A 122 -13.70 7.24 -24.91
N LYS A 123 -14.26 8.34 -24.44
CA LYS A 123 -15.65 8.72 -24.72
C LYS A 123 -15.79 9.05 -26.20
N GLN A 124 -16.76 8.44 -26.87
CA GLN A 124 -17.06 8.67 -28.28
C GLN A 124 -18.57 8.67 -28.49
N PRO A 125 -19.10 9.34 -29.54
CA PRO A 125 -20.51 9.27 -29.87
C PRO A 125 -21.00 7.83 -30.05
N GLY A 126 -22.10 7.46 -29.38
CA GLY A 126 -22.66 6.11 -29.41
C GLY A 126 -21.91 5.04 -28.61
N ARG A 127 -20.82 5.40 -27.93
CA ARG A 127 -20.13 4.47 -27.01
C ARG A 127 -20.71 4.60 -25.62
N ASP A 128 -21.25 3.52 -25.10
CA ASP A 128 -21.89 3.41 -23.79
C ASP A 128 -21.29 2.25 -22.97
N GLU A 129 -21.92 1.91 -21.86
CA GLU A 129 -21.51 0.83 -20.94
C GLU A 129 -21.40 -0.55 -21.63
N ASN A 130 -22.19 -0.80 -22.71
CA ASN A 130 -22.11 -2.06 -23.46
C ASN A 130 -20.74 -2.28 -24.10
N TYR A 131 -19.96 -1.21 -24.30
CA TYR A 131 -18.60 -1.29 -24.83
C TYR A 131 -17.66 -2.17 -23.97
N PHE A 132 -17.92 -2.25 -22.67
CA PHE A 132 -17.10 -3.00 -21.73
C PHE A 132 -17.55 -4.46 -21.53
N LYS A 133 -18.69 -4.87 -22.10
CA LYS A 133 -19.22 -6.24 -21.91
C LYS A 133 -18.30 -7.32 -22.47
N ASP A 134 -17.67 -7.04 -23.58
CA ASP A 134 -16.77 -7.98 -24.26
C ASP A 134 -15.40 -7.31 -24.49
N LEU A 135 -14.35 -7.96 -24.03
CA LEU A 135 -12.97 -7.53 -24.21
C LEU A 135 -12.31 -8.14 -25.46
N LYS A 136 -13.00 -9.12 -26.10
CA LYS A 136 -12.44 -9.84 -27.25
C LYS A 136 -12.16 -8.88 -28.41
N GLY A 137 -10.96 -8.99 -28.94
CA GLY A 137 -10.50 -8.18 -30.07
C GLY A 137 -10.08 -6.76 -29.73
N LYS A 138 -10.36 -6.26 -28.51
CA LYS A 138 -9.94 -4.95 -28.06
C LYS A 138 -8.48 -4.95 -27.60
N ARG A 139 -7.80 -3.82 -27.83
CA ARG A 139 -6.43 -3.59 -27.36
C ARG A 139 -6.51 -3.06 -25.92
N LEU A 140 -5.91 -3.78 -24.98
CA LEU A 140 -5.93 -3.40 -23.58
C LEU A 140 -4.63 -2.70 -23.20
N ALA A 141 -4.70 -1.66 -22.36
CA ALA A 141 -3.57 -1.05 -21.67
C ALA A 141 -3.64 -1.45 -20.20
N LEU A 142 -2.65 -2.22 -19.74
CA LEU A 142 -2.64 -2.85 -18.42
C LEU A 142 -1.36 -2.47 -17.65
N TYR A 143 -1.43 -2.55 -16.33
CA TYR A 143 -0.26 -2.37 -15.47
C TYR A 143 0.49 -3.69 -15.32
N SER A 144 1.80 -3.67 -15.56
CA SER A 144 2.64 -4.87 -15.50
C SER A 144 2.74 -5.43 -14.08
N GLY A 145 2.48 -6.72 -13.94
CA GLY A 145 2.52 -7.41 -12.65
C GLY A 145 1.24 -7.33 -11.83
N TYR A 146 0.17 -6.72 -12.37
CA TYR A 146 -1.17 -6.77 -11.76
C TYR A 146 -1.88 -8.09 -12.09
N HIS A 147 -2.76 -8.51 -11.18
CA HIS A 147 -3.54 -9.73 -11.27
C HIS A 147 -5.01 -9.35 -11.50
N TYR A 148 -5.46 -9.45 -12.74
CA TYR A 148 -6.81 -9.07 -13.16
C TYR A 148 -7.77 -10.26 -13.12
N GLU A 149 -9.00 -10.06 -12.63
CA GLU A 149 -10.00 -11.13 -12.53
C GLU A 149 -10.42 -11.62 -13.93
N PHE A 150 -10.61 -10.72 -14.92
CA PHE A 150 -10.95 -11.11 -16.29
C PHE A 150 -9.93 -12.07 -16.93
N ALA A 151 -8.69 -12.08 -16.44
CA ALA A 151 -7.59 -12.95 -16.87
C ALA A 151 -7.33 -14.10 -15.88
N SER A 152 -8.29 -14.41 -14.99
CA SER A 152 -8.17 -15.44 -13.95
C SER A 152 -6.92 -15.25 -13.07
N PHE A 153 -6.60 -14.00 -12.77
CA PHE A 153 -5.43 -13.57 -11.98
C PHE A 153 -4.08 -13.98 -12.56
N ASN A 154 -4.04 -14.40 -13.85
CA ASN A 154 -2.78 -14.69 -14.53
C ASN A 154 -2.10 -13.38 -14.98
N ALA A 155 -0.97 -13.04 -14.33
CA ALA A 155 -0.18 -11.86 -14.62
C ALA A 155 0.95 -12.10 -15.64
N ASP A 156 1.02 -13.29 -16.26
CA ASP A 156 2.07 -13.59 -17.25
C ASP A 156 1.97 -12.63 -18.46
N PRO A 157 3.06 -11.89 -18.78
CA PRO A 157 3.02 -10.88 -19.82
C PRO A 157 2.71 -11.44 -21.21
N LYS A 158 3.22 -12.64 -21.52
CA LYS A 158 3.00 -13.28 -22.80
C LYS A 158 1.55 -13.73 -22.95
N TYR A 159 0.99 -14.31 -21.90
CA TYR A 159 -0.43 -14.70 -21.87
C TYR A 159 -1.36 -13.50 -22.09
N LEU A 160 -1.12 -12.38 -21.37
CA LEU A 160 -1.92 -11.19 -21.50
C LEU A 160 -1.81 -10.55 -22.90
N ALA A 161 -0.60 -10.52 -23.48
CA ALA A 161 -0.40 -9.99 -24.82
C ALA A 161 -1.08 -10.85 -25.90
N ASP A 162 -0.90 -12.17 -25.84
CA ASP A 162 -1.39 -13.10 -26.86
C ASP A 162 -2.92 -13.25 -26.81
N THR A 163 -3.49 -13.33 -25.60
CA THR A 163 -4.92 -13.60 -25.40
C THR A 163 -5.77 -12.34 -25.49
N TYR A 164 -5.28 -11.22 -24.94
CA TYR A 164 -6.07 -9.99 -24.78
C TYR A 164 -5.49 -8.80 -25.54
N LYS A 165 -4.50 -8.98 -26.40
CA LYS A 165 -3.81 -7.89 -27.11
C LYS A 165 -3.34 -6.79 -26.17
N ALA A 166 -2.89 -7.19 -24.96
CA ALA A 166 -2.51 -6.26 -23.92
C ALA A 166 -1.16 -5.64 -24.20
N THR A 167 -1.07 -4.33 -24.01
CA THR A 167 0.19 -3.60 -23.83
C THR A 167 0.39 -3.36 -22.35
N LEU A 168 1.51 -3.86 -21.81
CA LEU A 168 1.85 -3.72 -20.40
C LEU A 168 2.74 -2.50 -20.19
N THR A 169 2.39 -1.67 -19.22
CA THR A 169 3.17 -0.50 -18.81
C THR A 169 3.43 -0.55 -17.30
N TYR A 170 4.25 0.35 -16.80
CA TYR A 170 4.48 0.58 -15.37
C TYR A 170 3.89 1.93 -14.92
N SER A 171 2.84 2.40 -15.61
CA SER A 171 2.26 3.71 -15.35
C SER A 171 0.79 3.75 -15.75
N HIS A 172 -0.07 4.00 -14.78
CA HIS A 172 -1.49 4.26 -15.05
C HIS A 172 -1.69 5.51 -15.92
N ASP A 173 -0.84 6.55 -15.79
CA ASP A 173 -0.84 7.71 -16.69
C ASP A 173 -0.65 7.28 -18.14
N SER A 174 0.33 6.40 -18.39
CA SER A 174 0.59 5.87 -19.73
C SER A 174 -0.61 5.10 -20.27
N ASN A 175 -1.25 4.28 -19.43
CA ASN A 175 -2.45 3.51 -19.81
C ASN A 175 -3.61 4.44 -20.21
N LEU A 176 -3.89 5.47 -19.41
CA LEU A 176 -4.93 6.46 -19.74
C LEU A 176 -4.59 7.26 -21.01
N LEU A 177 -3.33 7.66 -21.19
CA LEU A 177 -2.89 8.35 -22.40
C LEU A 177 -3.00 7.46 -23.64
N MET A 178 -2.76 6.16 -23.54
CA MET A 178 -2.96 5.24 -24.67
C MET A 178 -4.42 5.21 -25.11
N VAL A 179 -5.36 5.18 -24.17
CA VAL A 179 -6.80 5.26 -24.44
C VAL A 179 -7.17 6.59 -25.09
N LEU A 180 -6.75 7.71 -24.49
CA LEU A 180 -7.04 9.05 -24.99
C LEU A 180 -6.50 9.31 -26.40
N ARG A 181 -5.39 8.65 -26.76
CA ARG A 181 -4.75 8.77 -28.08
C ARG A 181 -5.17 7.67 -29.07
N GLY A 182 -6.15 6.82 -28.69
CA GLY A 182 -6.61 5.72 -29.55
C GLY A 182 -5.59 4.61 -29.79
N ARG A 183 -4.54 4.53 -28.96
CA ARG A 183 -3.53 3.46 -29.01
C ARG A 183 -3.97 2.20 -28.30
N ALA A 184 -4.85 2.32 -27.32
CA ALA A 184 -5.59 1.25 -26.68
C ALA A 184 -7.09 1.55 -26.74
N ASP A 185 -7.90 0.50 -26.69
CA ASP A 185 -9.36 0.61 -26.71
C ASP A 185 -9.91 0.74 -25.28
N ILE A 186 -9.29 0.03 -24.33
CA ILE A 186 -9.66 0.03 -22.90
C ILE A 186 -8.37 0.02 -22.07
N ALA A 187 -8.36 0.80 -20.99
CA ALA A 187 -7.40 0.67 -19.91
C ALA A 187 -8.07 0.12 -18.65
N LEU A 188 -7.35 -0.66 -17.86
CA LEU A 188 -7.72 -0.94 -16.48
C LEU A 188 -6.82 -0.13 -15.54
N VAL A 189 -7.48 0.49 -14.57
CA VAL A 189 -6.81 1.31 -13.54
C VAL A 189 -7.52 1.11 -12.21
N THR A 190 -6.83 1.34 -11.10
CA THR A 190 -7.49 1.33 -9.79
C THR A 190 -8.46 2.51 -9.67
N ARG A 191 -9.58 2.30 -9.01
CA ARG A 191 -10.58 3.35 -8.74
C ARG A 191 -9.94 4.52 -7.98
N SER A 192 -9.10 4.20 -7.01
CA SER A 192 -8.35 5.18 -6.23
C SER A 192 -7.43 6.05 -7.09
N TYR A 193 -6.69 5.43 -8.01
CA TYR A 193 -5.82 6.16 -8.94
C TYR A 193 -6.63 7.09 -9.85
N LEU A 194 -7.71 6.57 -10.46
CA LEU A 194 -8.54 7.38 -11.35
C LEU A 194 -9.15 8.56 -10.61
N SER A 195 -9.62 8.37 -9.38
CA SER A 195 -10.18 9.45 -8.56
C SER A 195 -9.17 10.58 -8.35
N ASP A 196 -7.95 10.25 -7.91
CA ASP A 196 -6.87 11.23 -7.74
C ASP A 196 -6.46 11.89 -9.06
N TYR A 197 -6.37 11.10 -10.14
CA TYR A 197 -6.02 11.61 -11.46
C TYR A 197 -7.04 12.65 -11.97
N LEU A 198 -8.32 12.37 -11.83
CA LEU A 198 -9.40 13.26 -12.29
C LEU A 198 -9.50 14.54 -11.46
N LEU A 199 -9.22 14.49 -10.16
CA LEU A 199 -9.13 15.71 -9.32
C LEU A 199 -8.05 16.68 -9.82
N ARG A 200 -6.94 16.14 -10.33
CA ARG A 200 -5.84 16.94 -10.87
C ARG A 200 -6.00 17.30 -12.36
N ASN A 201 -6.92 16.63 -13.08
CA ASN A 201 -7.09 16.73 -14.53
C ASN A 201 -8.58 16.74 -14.91
N GLU A 202 -9.37 17.65 -14.36
CA GLU A 202 -10.84 17.70 -14.52
C GLU A 202 -11.30 17.60 -15.97
N LYS A 203 -10.66 18.34 -16.89
CA LYS A 203 -11.01 18.35 -18.33
C LYS A 203 -10.81 16.99 -19.01
N VAL A 204 -9.98 16.13 -18.48
CA VAL A 204 -9.76 14.77 -19.01
C VAL A 204 -10.94 13.87 -18.70
N GLY A 205 -11.63 14.07 -17.58
CA GLY A 205 -12.82 13.33 -17.21
C GLY A 205 -13.92 13.40 -18.27
N GLU A 206 -14.05 14.53 -18.95
CA GLU A 206 -15.04 14.72 -20.03
C GLU A 206 -14.74 13.85 -21.27
N GLN A 207 -13.49 13.43 -21.44
CA GLN A 207 -13.02 12.63 -22.58
C GLN A 207 -13.02 11.13 -22.28
N LEU A 208 -13.26 10.72 -21.04
CA LEU A 208 -13.26 9.34 -20.60
C LEU A 208 -14.66 8.79 -20.38
N LEU A 209 -14.87 7.58 -20.82
CA LEU A 209 -15.99 6.72 -20.43
C LEU A 209 -15.48 5.77 -19.36
N VAL A 210 -15.97 5.93 -18.15
CA VAL A 210 -15.64 5.06 -16.99
C VAL A 210 -16.75 4.04 -16.84
N SER A 211 -16.39 2.76 -16.80
CA SER A 211 -17.36 1.67 -16.70
C SER A 211 -17.97 1.57 -15.30
N GLN A 212 -19.24 1.21 -15.26
CA GLN A 212 -19.91 0.69 -14.05
C GLN A 212 -19.51 -0.77 -13.78
N ARG A 213 -19.09 -1.50 -14.83
CA ARG A 213 -18.49 -2.82 -14.65
C ARG A 213 -17.15 -2.68 -13.93
N ILE A 214 -17.02 -3.42 -12.85
CA ILE A 214 -15.79 -3.56 -12.07
C ILE A 214 -15.14 -4.88 -12.51
N ASP A 215 -13.81 -4.89 -12.69
CA ASP A 215 -13.08 -6.14 -12.91
C ASP A 215 -13.03 -6.95 -11.63
N GLN A 216 -12.53 -6.32 -10.58
CA GLN A 216 -12.51 -6.92 -9.24
C GLN A 216 -12.67 -5.83 -8.17
N VAL A 217 -13.32 -6.21 -7.08
CA VAL A 217 -13.25 -5.51 -5.81
C VAL A 217 -12.34 -6.33 -4.91
N TYR A 218 -11.39 -5.72 -4.27
CA TYR A 218 -10.42 -6.42 -3.44
C TYR A 218 -10.17 -5.71 -2.12
N HIS A 219 -9.93 -6.52 -1.09
CA HIS A 219 -9.49 -6.05 0.20
C HIS A 219 -7.97 -5.89 0.22
N HIS A 220 -7.51 -4.88 0.93
CA HIS A 220 -6.11 -4.71 1.22
C HIS A 220 -5.73 -5.35 2.54
N TYR A 221 -4.63 -6.07 2.50
CA TYR A 221 -4.01 -6.72 3.64
C TYR A 221 -2.62 -6.18 3.88
N ALA A 222 -2.17 -6.30 5.12
CA ALA A 222 -0.76 -6.26 5.46
C ALA A 222 -0.27 -7.70 5.67
N LEU A 223 0.82 -8.03 5.03
CA LEU A 223 1.53 -9.30 5.19
C LEU A 223 2.74 -9.07 6.07
N ILE A 224 2.83 -9.81 7.15
CA ILE A 224 3.92 -9.71 8.14
C ILE A 224 4.78 -10.97 8.04
N ARG A 225 6.07 -10.79 7.81
CA ARG A 225 7.03 -11.88 7.69
C ARG A 225 7.14 -12.65 9.02
N PRO A 226 7.31 -13.98 9.01
CA PRO A 226 7.73 -14.70 10.19
C PRO A 226 8.99 -14.06 10.81
N GLN A 227 9.02 -13.93 12.14
CA GLN A 227 10.12 -13.31 12.89
C GLN A 227 10.31 -11.79 12.63
N ALA A 228 9.30 -11.11 12.05
CA ALA A 228 9.27 -9.65 12.06
C ALA A 228 9.25 -9.10 13.50
N PRO A 229 9.77 -7.90 13.74
CA PRO A 229 9.78 -7.31 15.09
C PRO A 229 8.37 -6.98 15.61
N ILE A 230 7.35 -7.00 14.77
CA ILE A 230 5.94 -6.75 15.11
C ILE A 230 5.09 -7.99 14.82
N THR A 231 4.10 -8.26 15.69
CA THR A 231 3.11 -9.33 15.47
C THR A 231 1.88 -8.81 14.73
N GLY A 232 1.11 -9.73 14.11
CA GLY A 232 -0.17 -9.39 13.46
C GLY A 232 -1.17 -8.75 14.43
N GLU A 233 -1.23 -9.25 15.67
CA GLU A 233 -2.10 -8.69 16.72
C GLU A 233 -1.71 -7.25 17.08
N ALA A 234 -0.41 -7.00 17.27
CA ALA A 234 0.08 -5.65 17.58
C ALA A 234 -0.22 -4.69 16.43
N PHE A 235 0.01 -5.10 15.18
CA PHE A 235 -0.30 -4.26 14.01
C PHE A 235 -1.81 -4.01 13.87
N SER A 236 -2.65 -5.03 14.08
CA SER A 236 -4.12 -4.88 14.08
C SER A 236 -4.59 -3.85 15.12
N LYS A 237 -3.99 -3.85 16.32
CA LYS A 237 -4.30 -2.85 17.36
C LYS A 237 -3.93 -1.43 16.91
N LEU A 238 -2.80 -1.26 16.23
CA LEU A 238 -2.40 0.05 15.69
C LEU A 238 -3.37 0.53 14.61
N LEU A 239 -3.78 -0.33 13.67
CA LEU A 239 -4.79 0.00 12.67
C LEU A 239 -6.13 0.39 13.32
N GLN A 240 -6.56 -0.33 14.36
CA GLN A 240 -7.76 0.01 15.11
C GLN A 240 -7.62 1.37 15.82
N GLY A 241 -6.46 1.69 16.35
CA GLY A 241 -6.14 3.02 16.92
C GLY A 241 -6.30 4.13 15.89
N LEU A 242 -5.77 3.94 14.67
CA LEU A 242 -5.91 4.90 13.56
C LEU A 242 -7.36 5.02 13.05
N ARG A 243 -8.15 3.95 13.13
CA ARG A 243 -9.60 4.01 12.84
C ARG A 243 -10.33 4.84 13.89
N ASN A 244 -10.09 4.55 15.17
CA ASN A 244 -10.79 5.20 16.28
C ASN A 244 -10.51 6.72 16.37
N ASN A 245 -9.31 7.16 15.97
CA ASN A 245 -8.95 8.58 15.96
C ASN A 245 -9.24 9.28 14.61
N GLY A 246 -9.83 8.57 13.64
CA GLY A 246 -10.24 9.11 12.34
C GLY A 246 -9.12 9.24 11.30
N GLN A 247 -7.87 8.89 11.62
CA GLN A 247 -6.75 9.00 10.67
C GLN A 247 -6.92 8.13 9.44
N MET A 248 -7.47 6.90 9.60
CA MET A 248 -7.74 6.04 8.43
C MET A 248 -8.69 6.73 7.45
N LEU A 249 -9.79 7.31 7.94
CA LEU A 249 -10.73 8.03 7.08
C LEU A 249 -10.06 9.22 6.39
N LYS A 250 -9.30 10.02 7.13
CA LYS A 250 -8.60 11.19 6.60
C LYS A 250 -7.63 10.83 5.47
N ILE A 251 -6.93 9.70 5.59
CA ILE A 251 -5.93 9.25 4.59
C ILE A 251 -6.61 8.69 3.34
N PHE A 252 -7.65 7.85 3.48
CA PHE A 252 -8.15 7.00 2.41
C PHE A 252 -9.40 7.53 1.68
N ASP A 253 -10.27 8.29 2.36
CA ASP A 253 -11.52 8.80 1.76
C ASP A 253 -11.29 9.73 0.54
N PRO A 254 -10.27 10.61 0.52
CA PRO A 254 -9.99 11.43 -0.67
C PRO A 254 -9.73 10.63 -1.94
N TYR A 255 -9.24 9.40 -1.80
CA TYR A 255 -8.94 8.48 -2.91
C TYR A 255 -10.08 7.51 -3.21
N LYS A 256 -11.25 7.66 -2.58
CA LYS A 256 -12.40 6.75 -2.73
C LYS A 256 -12.10 5.28 -2.38
N ILE A 257 -11.14 5.07 -1.50
CA ILE A 257 -10.87 3.78 -0.88
C ILE A 257 -11.84 3.61 0.29
N ALA A 258 -12.66 2.57 0.23
CA ALA A 258 -13.68 2.35 1.24
C ALA A 258 -13.08 1.80 2.54
N LEU A 259 -13.52 2.33 3.68
CA LEU A 259 -13.30 1.71 4.98
C LEU A 259 -14.42 0.72 5.24
N VAL A 260 -14.09 -0.56 5.29
CA VAL A 260 -15.04 -1.65 5.56
C VAL A 260 -14.77 -2.30 6.92
N PRO A 261 -15.74 -3.04 7.49
CA PRO A 261 -15.49 -3.82 8.69
C PRO A 261 -14.34 -4.80 8.47
N VAL A 262 -13.44 -4.88 9.44
CA VAL A 262 -12.38 -5.89 9.43
C VAL A 262 -13.01 -7.26 9.60
N GLY A 263 -12.76 -8.18 8.68
CA GLY A 263 -13.20 -9.56 8.79
C GLY A 263 -12.61 -10.21 10.05
N LYS A 264 -13.39 -11.11 10.69
CA LYS A 264 -12.80 -11.98 11.72
C LYS A 264 -11.82 -12.93 11.01
N PRO A 265 -10.60 -13.12 11.54
CA PRO A 265 -9.64 -14.05 11.00
C PRO A 265 -10.16 -15.49 10.97
#